data_dc019b770fc0c72fc7510cdd75b7b91a
#
_entry.id   dc019b770fc0c72fc7510cdd75b7b91a
#
_cell.length_a   1.000
_cell.length_b   1.000
_cell.length_c   1.000
_cell.angle_alpha   90.00
_cell.angle_beta   90.00
_cell.angle_gamma   90.00
#
_symmetry.space_group_name_H-M   'P 1'
#
loop_
_entity.id
_entity.type
_entity.pdbx_description
1 polymer ?
#
loop_
_entity_poly.entity_id
_entity_poly.type
_entity_poly.pdbx_seq_one_letter_code
_entity_poly.pdbx_strand_id
1 'polypeptide(L)'
;MALGQKIKELRESKGMYQRQLAAILEIGDGYLSKVERDQKALKREHLKTISETFNSSFSELEALWIATKVYDIVKDEKEGLNALKVAEEQIKYEKK
;
A
#
# COMPACT_ATOMS: atom_id res chain seq x y z
N MET A 1 0.51 -9.96 0.75
CA MET A 1 0.16 -9.22 -0.44
C MET A 1 0.31 -7.74 -0.25
N ALA A 2 1.25 -7.19 -0.89
CA ALA A 2 1.65 -5.83 -0.63
C ALA A 2 0.91 -4.84 -1.52
N LEU A 3 0.88 -3.58 -1.10
CA LEU A 3 0.25 -2.50 -1.85
C LEU A 3 0.87 -2.33 -3.24
N GLY A 4 2.21 -2.49 -3.35
CA GLY A 4 2.88 -2.33 -4.63
C GLY A 4 2.37 -3.28 -5.70
N GLN A 5 2.14 -4.53 -5.35
CA GLN A 5 1.59 -5.52 -6.27
C GLN A 5 0.17 -5.15 -6.71
N LYS A 6 -0.64 -4.66 -5.78
CA LYS A 6 -2.00 -4.21 -6.10
C LYS A 6 -1.99 -3.04 -7.08
N ILE A 7 -1.09 -2.08 -6.88
CA ILE A 7 -0.96 -0.92 -7.77
C ILE A 7 -0.53 -1.38 -9.16
N LYS A 8 0.43 -2.29 -9.24
CA LYS A 8 0.89 -2.83 -10.51
C LYS A 8 -0.24 -3.53 -11.25
N GLU A 9 -1.02 -4.35 -10.55
CA GLU A 9 -2.16 -5.05 -11.14
C GLU A 9 -3.21 -4.09 -11.68
N LEU A 10 -3.53 -3.05 -10.92
CA LEU A 10 -4.48 -2.03 -11.37
C LEU A 10 -3.97 -1.34 -12.63
N ARG A 11 -2.69 -0.95 -12.61
CA ARG A 11 -2.07 -0.28 -13.75
C ARG A 11 -2.11 -1.17 -15.01
N GLU A 12 -1.68 -2.41 -14.86
CA GLU A 12 -1.62 -3.35 -15.99
C GLU A 12 -3.00 -3.70 -16.51
N SER A 13 -3.99 -3.77 -15.63
CA SER A 13 -5.38 -4.06 -16.04
C SER A 13 -5.95 -3.00 -16.96
N LYS A 14 -5.41 -1.79 -16.94
CA LYS A 14 -5.82 -0.69 -17.83
C LYS A 14 -4.85 -0.50 -18.99
N GLY A 15 -3.87 -1.39 -19.15
CA GLY A 15 -2.86 -1.27 -20.21
C GLY A 15 -1.99 -0.03 -20.05
N MET A 16 -1.81 0.44 -18.84
CA MET A 16 -1.12 1.69 -18.57
C MET A 16 0.38 1.43 -18.31
N TYR A 17 1.23 2.28 -18.89
CA TYR A 17 2.68 2.23 -18.61
C TYR A 17 3.00 2.90 -17.28
N GLN A 18 4.12 2.51 -16.66
CA GLN A 18 4.55 3.14 -15.42
C GLN A 18 4.65 4.66 -15.53
N ARG A 19 5.22 5.16 -16.64
CA ARG A 19 5.38 6.61 -16.82
C ARG A 19 4.04 7.34 -16.82
N GLN A 20 2.97 6.69 -17.30
CA GLN A 20 1.65 7.30 -17.34
C GLN A 20 1.08 7.45 -15.93
N LEU A 21 1.17 6.39 -15.14
CA LEU A 21 0.68 6.45 -13.75
C LEU A 21 1.56 7.38 -12.91
N ALA A 22 2.88 7.34 -13.11
CA ALA A 22 3.79 8.24 -12.40
C ALA A 22 3.43 9.71 -12.65
N ALA A 23 3.10 10.06 -13.90
CA ALA A 23 2.68 11.41 -14.24
C ALA A 23 1.39 11.79 -13.51
N ILE A 24 0.41 10.89 -13.46
CA ILE A 24 -0.85 11.13 -12.74
C ILE A 24 -0.60 11.37 -11.27
N LEU A 25 0.34 10.62 -10.66
CA LEU A 25 0.68 10.74 -9.25
C LEU A 25 1.68 11.86 -8.98
N GLU A 26 2.21 12.48 -10.03
CA GLU A 26 3.23 13.54 -9.94
C GLU A 26 4.50 13.06 -9.22
N ILE A 27 4.92 11.85 -9.55
CA ILE A 27 6.17 11.25 -9.05
C ILE A 27 7.01 10.79 -10.23
N GLY A 28 8.28 10.48 -9.98
CA GLY A 28 9.16 9.98 -11.04
C GLY A 28 8.87 8.52 -11.41
N ASP A 29 9.19 8.15 -12.66
CA ASP A 29 9.02 6.78 -13.14
C ASP A 29 9.81 5.80 -12.27
N GLY A 30 11.04 6.13 -11.94
CA GLY A 30 11.89 5.29 -11.11
C GLY A 30 11.33 5.12 -9.70
N TYR A 31 10.72 6.18 -9.17
CA TYR A 31 10.06 6.11 -7.87
C TYR A 31 8.88 5.14 -7.91
N LEU A 32 8.04 5.25 -8.92
CA LEU A 32 6.89 4.34 -9.07
C LEU A 32 7.35 2.89 -9.23
N SER A 33 8.42 2.66 -10.00
CA SER A 33 8.98 1.32 -10.15
C SER A 33 9.34 0.72 -8.79
N LYS A 34 9.95 1.53 -7.92
CA LYS A 34 10.28 1.09 -6.56
C LYS A 34 9.05 0.88 -5.69
N VAL A 35 8.02 1.73 -5.84
CA VAL A 35 6.75 1.58 -5.13
C VAL A 35 6.11 0.24 -5.50
N GLU A 36 6.08 -0.10 -6.77
CA GLU A 36 5.47 -1.35 -7.23
C GLU A 36 6.21 -2.58 -6.72
N ARG A 37 7.49 -2.43 -6.37
CA ARG A 37 8.30 -3.49 -5.78
C ARG A 37 8.37 -3.41 -4.25
N ASP A 38 7.58 -2.52 -3.64
CA ASP A 38 7.53 -2.31 -2.21
C ASP A 38 8.85 -1.84 -1.61
N GLN A 39 9.65 -1.13 -2.40
CA GLN A 39 10.93 -0.56 -1.96
C GLN A 39 10.81 0.90 -1.54
N LYS A 40 9.70 1.55 -1.90
CA LYS A 40 9.39 2.92 -1.51
C LYS A 40 7.92 3.02 -1.17
N ALA A 41 7.58 3.94 -0.28
CA ALA A 41 6.20 4.14 0.15
C ALA A 41 5.57 5.33 -0.58
N LEU A 42 4.29 5.24 -0.85
CA LEU A 42 3.49 6.37 -1.30
C LEU A 42 2.99 7.14 -0.08
N LYS A 43 2.57 8.38 -0.31
CA LYS A 43 1.86 9.16 0.70
C LYS A 43 0.38 8.78 0.65
N ARG A 44 -0.32 9.04 1.75
CA ARG A 44 -1.76 8.72 1.82
C ARG A 44 -2.55 9.43 0.71
N GLU A 45 -2.18 10.66 0.36
CA GLU A 45 -2.86 11.41 -0.69
C GLU A 45 -2.78 10.73 -2.06
N HIS A 46 -1.70 9.98 -2.32
CA HIS A 46 -1.57 9.22 -3.56
C HIS A 46 -2.61 8.12 -3.67
N LEU A 47 -3.03 7.56 -2.54
CA LEU A 47 -4.03 6.49 -2.51
C LEU A 47 -5.38 6.98 -3.01
N LYS A 48 -5.73 8.23 -2.68
CA LYS A 48 -6.96 8.84 -3.16
C LYS A 48 -6.94 8.97 -4.67
N THR A 49 -5.82 9.45 -5.22
CA THR A 49 -5.65 9.59 -6.66
C THR A 49 -5.75 8.23 -7.36
N ILE A 50 -5.12 7.20 -6.81
CA ILE A 50 -5.19 5.84 -7.35
C ILE A 50 -6.62 5.32 -7.31
N SER A 51 -7.31 5.50 -6.20
CA SER A 51 -8.70 5.08 -6.04
C SER A 51 -9.57 5.71 -7.13
N GLU A 52 -9.41 7.01 -7.36
CA GLU A 52 -10.19 7.73 -8.37
C GLU A 52 -9.81 7.31 -9.79
N THR A 53 -8.52 7.15 -10.06
CA THR A 53 -8.02 6.78 -11.38
C THR A 53 -8.53 5.41 -11.83
N PHE A 54 -8.55 4.46 -10.92
CA PHE A 54 -8.88 3.06 -11.24
C PHE A 54 -10.27 2.65 -10.75
N ASN A 55 -11.04 3.58 -10.18
CA ASN A 55 -12.34 3.26 -9.57
C ASN A 55 -12.21 2.08 -8.59
N SER A 56 -11.22 2.15 -7.73
CA SER A 56 -10.89 1.11 -6.77
C SER A 56 -11.20 1.61 -5.36
N SER A 57 -11.47 0.68 -4.44
CA SER A 57 -11.82 1.02 -3.06
C SER A 57 -10.68 1.73 -2.34
N PHE A 58 -10.91 2.97 -1.90
CA PHE A 58 -9.93 3.71 -1.12
C PHE A 58 -9.62 3.00 0.20
N SER A 59 -10.65 2.47 0.88
CA SER A 59 -10.44 1.80 2.17
C SER A 59 -9.61 0.54 2.02
N GLU A 60 -9.75 -0.18 0.90
CA GLU A 60 -8.92 -1.35 0.63
C GLU A 60 -7.46 -0.95 0.39
N LEU A 61 -7.24 0.10 -0.41
CA LEU A 61 -5.89 0.60 -0.66
C LEU A 61 -5.25 1.12 0.63
N GLU A 62 -6.04 1.81 1.45
CA GLU A 62 -5.55 2.34 2.72
C GLU A 62 -5.17 1.22 3.69
N ALA A 63 -5.98 0.14 3.75
CA ALA A 63 -5.67 -1.01 4.58
C ALA A 63 -4.35 -1.66 4.15
N LEU A 64 -4.13 -1.80 2.83
CA LEU A 64 -2.87 -2.36 2.31
C LEU A 64 -1.68 -1.45 2.63
N TRP A 65 -1.90 -0.13 2.54
CA TRP A 65 -0.86 0.85 2.85
C TRP A 65 -0.43 0.76 4.31
N ILE A 66 -1.41 0.70 5.22
CA ILE A 66 -1.13 0.54 6.65
C ILE A 66 -0.47 -0.81 6.92
N ALA A 67 -0.97 -1.87 6.28
CA ALA A 67 -0.41 -3.22 6.46
C ALA A 67 1.05 -3.28 6.03
N THR A 68 1.43 -2.55 4.96
CA THR A 68 2.83 -2.50 4.52
C THR A 68 3.71 -1.89 5.61
N LYS A 69 3.23 -0.82 6.27
CA LYS A 69 3.97 -0.18 7.36
C LYS A 69 4.13 -1.12 8.55
N VAL A 70 3.07 -1.83 8.90
CA VAL A 70 3.10 -2.81 10.00
C VAL A 70 4.07 -3.94 9.67
N TYR A 71 4.01 -4.45 8.45
CA TYR A 71 4.92 -5.49 7.98
C TYR A 71 6.37 -5.05 8.12
N ASP A 72 6.69 -3.82 7.71
CA ASP A 72 8.07 -3.30 7.81
C ASP A 72 8.57 -3.24 9.25
N ILE A 73 7.66 -2.98 10.19
CA ILE A 73 8.02 -2.95 11.62
C ILE A 73 8.36 -4.34 12.14
N VAL A 74 7.58 -5.36 11.74
CA VAL A 74 7.64 -6.68 12.38
C VAL A 74 8.38 -7.75 11.58
N LYS A 75 8.66 -7.53 10.31
CA LYS A 75 9.14 -8.58 9.39
C LYS A 75 10.41 -9.28 9.86
N ASP A 76 11.31 -8.56 10.52
CA ASP A 76 12.58 -9.11 10.98
C ASP A 76 12.60 -9.36 12.49
N GLU A 77 11.43 -9.25 13.15
CA GLU A 77 11.32 -9.45 14.59
C GLU A 77 10.90 -10.86 14.91
N LYS A 78 11.62 -11.48 15.84
CA LYS A 78 11.29 -12.83 16.29
C LYS A 78 9.87 -12.91 16.85
N GLU A 79 9.43 -11.87 17.55
CA GLU A 79 8.10 -11.82 18.17
C GLU A 79 7.10 -11.08 17.31
N GLY A 80 7.36 -10.93 15.99
CA GLY A 80 6.52 -10.17 15.10
C GLY A 80 5.08 -10.65 15.06
N LEU A 81 4.87 -11.96 14.90
CA LEU A 81 3.52 -12.52 14.86
C LEU A 81 2.79 -12.34 16.18
N ASN A 82 3.48 -12.53 17.29
CA ASN A 82 2.89 -12.33 18.61
C ASN A 82 2.52 -10.86 18.82
N ALA A 83 3.39 -9.95 18.39
CA ALA A 83 3.12 -8.51 18.47
C ALA A 83 1.87 -8.13 17.68
N LEU A 84 1.69 -8.71 16.48
CA LEU A 84 0.49 -8.45 15.68
C LEU A 84 -0.78 -8.90 16.39
N LYS A 85 -0.74 -10.08 17.03
CA LYS A 85 -1.90 -10.58 17.77
C LYS A 85 -2.25 -9.68 18.94
N VAL A 86 -1.24 -9.24 19.68
CA VAL A 86 -1.45 -8.33 20.81
C VAL A 86 -2.07 -7.02 20.33
N ALA A 87 -1.54 -6.45 19.25
CA ALA A 87 -2.05 -5.21 18.70
C ALA A 87 -3.51 -5.36 18.25
N GLU A 88 -3.83 -6.46 17.59
CA GLU A 88 -5.19 -6.74 17.16
C GLU A 88 -6.14 -6.79 18.35
N GLU A 89 -5.76 -7.47 19.40
CA GLU A 89 -6.58 -7.58 20.61
C GLU A 89 -6.79 -6.24 21.30
N GLN A 90 -5.75 -5.40 21.32
CA GLN A 90 -5.88 -4.06 21.88
C GLN A 90 -6.90 -3.23 21.11
N ILE A 91 -6.84 -3.29 19.77
CA ILE A 91 -7.80 -2.57 18.93
C ILE A 91 -9.23 -3.06 19.20
N LYS A 92 -9.43 -4.36 19.26
CA LYS A 92 -10.74 -4.95 19.53
C LYS A 92 -11.27 -4.55 20.89
N TYR A 93 -10.40 -4.56 21.91
CA TYR A 93 -10.78 -4.20 23.27
C TYR A 93 -11.24 -2.73 23.34
N GLU A 94 -10.48 -1.83 22.71
CA GLU A 94 -10.77 -0.39 22.77
C GLU A 94 -12.03 -0.02 21.98
N LYS A 95 -12.42 -0.83 21.01
CA LYS A 95 -13.59 -0.54 20.16
C LYS A 95 -14.90 -1.12 20.69
N LYS A 96 -14.89 -1.72 21.85
CA LYS A 96 -16.10 -2.25 22.47
C LYS A 96 -17.02 -1.14 23.00
#